data_a04464e413df4b6aba341dd25248f835
#
_entry.id   a04464e413df4b6aba341dd25248f835
#
_cell.length_a   1.000
_cell.length_b   1.000
_cell.length_c   1.000
_cell.angle_alpha   90.00
_cell.angle_beta   90.00
_cell.angle_gamma   90.00
#
_symmetry.space_group_name_H-M   'P 1'
#
loop_
_entity.id
_entity.type
_entity.pdbx_description
1 polymer ?
#
loop_
_entity_poly.entity_id
_entity_poly.type
_entity_poly.pdbx_seq_one_letter_code
_entity_poly.pdbx_strand_id
1 'polypeptide(L)'
;MSRIRKINTKEKHYYIVDTNFLVNVFIPVKESMQVKEKKRIESCKDWWRYIKKHVGSGKAKIYIPDLCIAETFKALAKKYYKEKILNIHEYTNCQRRLSRFLKIPSEKLRKRDRKIDVHDISTNRDIIISVDRFFEIFFKNNINVQIVDLIILAIAKYLIDFYDFDANECSIISLDERLEKGAKYLRDIPYIYNPTRQRNTAASVFM
;
A
#
# COMPACT_ATOMS: atom_id res chain seq x y z
N MET A 1 24.32 -33.11 -3.81
CA MET A 1 24.11 -31.81 -4.53
C MET A 1 22.69 -31.76 -5.06
N SER A 2 21.78 -31.10 -4.36
CA SER A 2 20.38 -30.96 -4.78
C SER A 2 20.30 -29.84 -5.82
N ARG A 3 19.87 -30.15 -7.02
CA ARG A 3 19.52 -29.16 -8.06
C ARG A 3 18.36 -28.35 -7.58
N ILE A 4 18.62 -27.12 -7.13
CA ILE A 4 17.58 -26.10 -6.93
C ILE A 4 16.97 -25.88 -8.31
N ARG A 5 15.73 -26.35 -8.51
CA ARG A 5 14.95 -26.01 -9.69
C ARG A 5 14.79 -24.49 -9.69
N LYS A 6 15.42 -23.81 -10.62
CA LYS A 6 15.08 -22.44 -10.98
C LYS A 6 13.60 -22.44 -11.36
N ILE A 7 12.74 -22.04 -10.42
CA ILE A 7 11.36 -21.73 -10.70
C ILE A 7 11.41 -20.53 -11.62
N ASN A 8 10.92 -20.68 -12.83
CA ASN A 8 10.73 -19.59 -13.79
C ASN A 8 9.69 -18.64 -13.17
N THR A 9 10.13 -17.75 -12.29
CA THR A 9 9.32 -16.69 -11.72
C THR A 9 9.11 -15.70 -12.85
N LYS A 10 7.96 -15.80 -13.55
CA LYS A 10 7.42 -14.67 -14.32
C LYS A 10 7.53 -13.45 -13.42
N GLU A 11 8.18 -12.41 -13.89
CA GLU A 11 8.34 -11.13 -13.21
C GLU A 11 7.03 -10.74 -12.53
N LYS A 12 7.03 -10.76 -11.21
CA LYS A 12 5.85 -10.41 -10.40
C LYS A 12 6.11 -9.07 -9.78
N HIS A 13 5.14 -8.18 -9.92
CA HIS A 13 5.18 -6.89 -9.28
C HIS A 13 4.58 -6.94 -7.87
N TYR A 14 5.16 -6.19 -6.92
CA TYR A 14 4.76 -6.18 -5.51
C TYR A 14 4.35 -4.77 -5.10
N TYR A 15 3.07 -4.58 -4.80
CA TYR A 15 2.51 -3.30 -4.37
C TYR A 15 2.43 -3.24 -2.85
N ILE A 16 3.14 -2.31 -2.24
CA ILE A 16 3.05 -2.00 -0.81
C ILE A 16 2.13 -0.79 -0.67
N VAL A 17 1.04 -0.93 0.05
CA VAL A 17 -0.05 0.04 0.02
C VAL A 17 -0.17 0.77 1.36
N ASP A 18 -0.10 2.10 1.29
CA ASP A 18 -0.22 3.00 2.43
C ASP A 18 -1.67 3.26 2.85
N THR A 19 -1.87 3.63 4.10
CA THR A 19 -3.14 4.02 4.75
C THR A 19 -3.90 5.07 3.95
N ASN A 20 -3.22 6.16 3.59
CA ASN A 20 -3.86 7.29 2.90
C ASN A 20 -4.42 6.90 1.54
N PHE A 21 -3.73 6.01 0.83
CA PHE A 21 -4.24 5.47 -0.42
C PHE A 21 -5.46 4.57 -0.17
N LEU A 22 -5.37 3.63 0.78
CA LEU A 22 -6.47 2.70 1.09
C LEU A 22 -7.74 3.43 1.50
N VAL A 23 -7.65 4.42 2.37
CA VAL A 23 -8.82 5.22 2.79
C VAL A 23 -9.53 5.81 1.57
N ASN A 24 -8.77 6.42 0.64
CA ASN A 24 -9.35 7.04 -0.56
C ASN A 24 -9.96 6.02 -1.53
N VAL A 25 -9.47 4.78 -1.55
CA VAL A 25 -10.07 3.69 -2.34
C VAL A 25 -11.46 3.32 -1.83
N PHE A 26 -11.66 3.29 -0.51
CA PHE A 26 -12.89 2.76 0.08
C PHE A 26 -13.99 3.83 0.28
N ILE A 27 -13.65 5.12 0.44
CA ILE A 27 -14.66 6.17 0.61
C ILE A 27 -15.39 6.48 -0.70
N PRO A 28 -16.70 6.86 -0.63
CA PRO A 28 -17.45 7.29 -1.80
C PRO A 28 -16.99 8.67 -2.29
N VAL A 29 -17.16 8.94 -3.58
CA VAL A 29 -17.10 10.30 -4.12
C VAL A 29 -18.46 10.96 -3.90
N LYS A 30 -18.49 12.19 -3.42
CA LYS A 30 -19.71 12.96 -3.18
C LYS A 30 -19.66 14.30 -3.92
N GLU A 31 -20.83 14.77 -4.33
CA GLU A 31 -20.94 16.07 -5.00
C GLU A 31 -20.55 17.23 -4.09
N SER A 32 -20.83 17.10 -2.79
CA SER A 32 -20.49 18.09 -1.77
C SER A 32 -19.00 18.23 -1.45
N MET A 33 -18.15 17.30 -1.93
CA MET A 33 -16.71 17.35 -1.69
C MET A 33 -16.06 18.42 -2.57
N GLN A 34 -14.95 18.98 -2.07
CA GLN A 34 -14.10 19.88 -2.86
C GLN A 34 -13.53 19.16 -4.11
N VAL A 35 -13.37 19.90 -5.20
CA VAL A 35 -12.86 19.37 -6.49
C VAL A 35 -11.52 18.64 -6.31
N LYS A 36 -10.62 19.19 -5.51
CA LYS A 36 -9.31 18.59 -5.22
C LYS A 36 -9.45 17.23 -4.52
N GLU A 37 -10.38 17.11 -3.58
CA GLU A 37 -10.64 15.87 -2.85
C GLU A 37 -11.28 14.81 -3.76
N LYS A 38 -12.25 15.20 -4.58
CA LYS A 38 -12.85 14.31 -5.59
C LYS A 38 -11.78 13.72 -6.51
N LYS A 39 -10.95 14.57 -7.13
CA LYS A 39 -9.87 14.14 -8.01
C LYS A 39 -8.91 13.18 -7.31
N ARG A 40 -8.56 13.43 -6.06
CA ARG A 40 -7.70 12.55 -5.26
C ARG A 40 -8.32 11.16 -5.09
N ILE A 41 -9.59 11.10 -4.70
CA ILE A 41 -10.32 9.84 -4.50
C ILE A 41 -10.44 9.09 -5.83
N GLU A 42 -10.79 9.76 -6.91
CA GLU A 42 -10.90 9.17 -8.24
C GLU A 42 -9.57 8.59 -8.71
N SER A 43 -8.49 9.35 -8.61
CA SER A 43 -7.14 8.87 -8.95
C SER A 43 -6.76 7.61 -8.15
N CYS A 44 -7.04 7.59 -6.84
CA CYS A 44 -6.78 6.40 -6.03
C CYS A 44 -7.62 5.20 -6.48
N LYS A 45 -8.88 5.41 -6.84
CA LYS A 45 -9.76 4.33 -7.33
C LYS A 45 -9.33 3.81 -8.70
N ASP A 46 -8.81 4.67 -9.57
CA ASP A 46 -8.30 4.28 -10.88
C ASP A 46 -7.04 3.43 -10.74
N TRP A 47 -6.10 3.87 -9.93
CA TRP A 47 -4.93 3.09 -9.58
C TRP A 47 -5.29 1.75 -8.93
N TRP A 48 -6.27 1.74 -8.04
CA TRP A 48 -6.74 0.52 -7.41
C TRP A 48 -7.35 -0.47 -8.40
N ARG A 49 -8.11 0.02 -9.39
CA ARG A 49 -8.65 -0.82 -10.47
C ARG A 49 -7.52 -1.45 -11.29
N TYR A 50 -6.49 -0.67 -11.60
CA TYR A 50 -5.30 -1.17 -12.29
C TYR A 50 -4.57 -2.24 -11.47
N ILE A 51 -4.24 -1.97 -10.20
CA ILE A 51 -3.58 -2.92 -9.30
C ILE A 51 -4.38 -4.23 -9.24
N LYS A 52 -5.71 -4.16 -9.03
CA LYS A 52 -6.56 -5.36 -8.99
C LYS A 52 -6.55 -6.15 -10.29
N LYS A 53 -6.53 -5.49 -11.44
CA LYS A 53 -6.41 -6.16 -12.73
C LYS A 53 -5.07 -6.89 -12.86
N HIS A 54 -3.99 -6.24 -12.41
CA HIS A 54 -2.64 -6.79 -12.44
C HIS A 54 -2.52 -8.01 -11.50
N VAL A 55 -3.07 -7.92 -10.30
CA VAL A 55 -3.16 -9.05 -9.36
C VAL A 55 -4.04 -10.17 -9.92
N GLY A 56 -5.20 -9.85 -10.47
CA GLY A 56 -6.11 -10.84 -11.07
C GLY A 56 -5.52 -11.62 -12.25
N SER A 57 -4.56 -11.01 -12.97
CA SER A 57 -3.79 -11.71 -14.02
C SER A 57 -2.64 -12.59 -13.47
N GLY A 58 -2.44 -12.60 -12.15
CA GLY A 58 -1.37 -13.36 -11.48
C GLY A 58 0.02 -12.75 -11.63
N LYS A 59 0.12 -11.53 -12.16
CA LYS A 59 1.39 -10.80 -12.39
C LYS A 59 1.81 -9.92 -11.21
N ALA A 60 0.96 -9.76 -10.21
CA ALA A 60 1.28 -8.93 -9.04
C ALA A 60 0.72 -9.51 -7.75
N LYS A 61 1.20 -8.96 -6.63
CA LYS A 61 0.70 -9.17 -5.27
C LYS A 61 0.58 -7.83 -4.55
N ILE A 62 -0.32 -7.77 -3.57
CA ILE A 62 -0.51 -6.60 -2.71
C ILE A 62 -0.01 -6.95 -1.31
N TYR A 63 0.78 -6.06 -0.73
CA TYR A 63 1.24 -6.10 0.65
C TYR A 63 0.66 -4.91 1.41
N ILE A 64 0.00 -5.18 2.53
CA ILE A 64 -0.57 -4.15 3.38
C ILE A 64 0.00 -4.32 4.78
N PRO A 65 0.79 -3.34 5.27
CA PRO A 65 1.24 -3.36 6.64
C PRO A 65 0.06 -3.41 7.62
N ASP A 66 0.16 -4.22 8.68
CA ASP A 66 -0.87 -4.36 9.71
C ASP A 66 -1.23 -3.00 10.36
N LEU A 67 -0.23 -2.15 10.58
CA LEU A 67 -0.45 -0.78 11.04
C LEU A 67 -1.28 0.05 10.06
N CYS A 68 -1.06 -0.09 8.74
CA CYS A 68 -1.86 0.61 7.74
C CYS A 68 -3.32 0.12 7.74
N ILE A 69 -3.55 -1.16 8.04
CA ILE A 69 -4.90 -1.69 8.23
C ILE A 69 -5.59 -1.00 9.41
N ALA A 70 -4.93 -1.00 10.57
CA ALA A 70 -5.46 -0.37 11.80
C ALA A 70 -5.72 1.12 11.60
N GLU A 71 -4.78 1.83 10.99
CA GLU A 71 -4.95 3.25 10.67
C GLU A 71 -6.07 3.52 9.67
N THR A 72 -6.29 2.65 8.70
CA THR A 72 -7.38 2.79 7.73
C THR A 72 -8.73 2.74 8.45
N PHE A 73 -8.94 1.81 9.38
CA PHE A 73 -10.15 1.77 10.20
C PHE A 73 -10.31 3.03 11.05
N LYS A 74 -9.23 3.50 11.71
CA LYS A 74 -9.21 4.75 12.48
C LYS A 74 -9.56 5.95 11.60
N ALA A 75 -9.01 6.05 10.40
CA ALA A 75 -9.27 7.14 9.48
C ALA A 75 -10.73 7.13 8.97
N LEU A 76 -11.30 5.96 8.67
CA LEU A 76 -12.72 5.83 8.32
C LEU A 76 -13.62 6.27 9.49
N ALA A 77 -13.29 5.88 10.73
CA ALA A 77 -14.01 6.32 11.92
C ALA A 77 -13.92 7.84 12.11
N LYS A 78 -12.73 8.42 11.92
CA LYS A 78 -12.54 9.88 11.98
C LYS A 78 -13.43 10.61 10.96
N LYS A 79 -13.51 10.10 9.71
CA LYS A 79 -14.36 10.68 8.66
C LYS A 79 -15.85 10.62 8.97
N TYR A 80 -16.29 9.63 9.72
CA TYR A 80 -17.67 9.54 10.19
C TYR A 80 -17.91 10.38 11.44
N TYR A 81 -17.17 10.15 12.53
CA TYR A 81 -17.46 10.74 13.84
C TYR A 81 -17.04 12.21 13.95
N LYS A 82 -15.89 12.59 13.38
CA LYS A 82 -15.31 13.93 13.54
C LYS A 82 -15.55 14.83 12.33
N GLU A 83 -15.20 14.34 11.14
CA GLU A 83 -15.24 15.16 9.93
C GLU A 83 -16.64 15.21 9.30
N LYS A 84 -17.55 14.31 9.69
CA LYS A 84 -18.93 14.20 9.19
C LYS A 84 -19.02 14.06 7.65
N ILE A 85 -17.94 13.58 7.04
CA ILE A 85 -17.87 13.34 5.59
C ILE A 85 -18.70 12.12 5.18
N LEU A 86 -18.71 11.08 6.04
CA LEU A 86 -19.48 9.86 5.83
C LEU A 86 -20.75 9.87 6.67
N ASN A 87 -21.86 9.37 6.12
CA ASN A 87 -23.02 9.00 6.93
C ASN A 87 -22.85 7.57 7.48
N ILE A 88 -23.77 7.11 8.34
CA ILE A 88 -23.67 5.80 9.00
C ILE A 88 -23.66 4.63 7.97
N HIS A 89 -24.48 4.70 6.93
CA HIS A 89 -24.56 3.66 5.90
C HIS A 89 -23.25 3.57 5.10
N GLU A 90 -22.70 4.73 4.72
CA GLU A 90 -21.43 4.81 4.00
C GLU A 90 -20.28 4.30 4.85
N TYR A 91 -20.22 4.71 6.12
CA TYR A 91 -19.19 4.25 7.06
C TYR A 91 -19.24 2.74 7.24
N THR A 92 -20.40 2.17 7.55
CA THR A 92 -20.59 0.72 7.69
C THR A 92 -20.25 -0.04 6.40
N ASN A 93 -20.61 0.52 5.24
CA ASN A 93 -20.28 -0.09 3.96
C ASN A 93 -18.76 -0.06 3.69
N CYS A 94 -18.08 1.04 3.99
CA CYS A 94 -16.61 1.14 3.88
C CYS A 94 -15.91 0.09 4.75
N GLN A 95 -16.32 -0.03 6.03
CA GLN A 95 -15.77 -1.03 6.95
C GLN A 95 -16.00 -2.46 6.44
N ARG A 96 -17.23 -2.77 5.99
CA ARG A 96 -17.57 -4.10 5.47
C ARG A 96 -16.76 -4.45 4.22
N ARG A 97 -16.61 -3.50 3.29
CA ARG A 97 -15.82 -3.69 2.06
C ARG A 97 -14.34 -3.89 2.38
N LEU A 98 -13.75 -3.09 3.27
CA LEU A 98 -12.37 -3.26 3.72
C LEU A 98 -12.17 -4.62 4.40
N SER A 99 -13.04 -4.98 5.35
CA SER A 99 -12.97 -6.27 6.04
C SER A 99 -13.08 -7.46 5.08
N ARG A 100 -13.98 -7.38 4.07
CA ARG A 100 -14.10 -8.43 3.05
C ARG A 100 -12.85 -8.54 2.18
N PHE A 101 -12.24 -7.41 1.86
CA PHE A 101 -11.01 -7.37 1.07
C PHE A 101 -9.83 -8.02 1.81
N LEU A 102 -9.72 -7.80 3.12
CA LEU A 102 -8.67 -8.34 3.97
C LEU A 102 -8.89 -9.82 4.35
N LYS A 103 -10.15 -10.29 4.36
CA LYS A 103 -10.45 -11.69 4.70
C LYS A 103 -10.03 -12.61 3.56
N ILE A 104 -9.23 -13.60 3.88
CA ILE A 104 -8.95 -14.72 2.99
C ILE A 104 -10.20 -15.63 3.01
N PRO A 105 -10.89 -15.87 1.89
CA PRO A 105 -12.05 -16.76 1.86
C PRO A 105 -11.68 -18.17 2.36
N SER A 106 -12.50 -18.73 3.24
CA SER A 106 -12.27 -20.06 3.83
C SER A 106 -12.09 -21.17 2.77
N GLU A 107 -12.72 -21.00 1.60
CA GLU A 107 -12.53 -21.89 0.45
C GLU A 107 -11.11 -21.85 -0.11
N LYS A 108 -10.48 -20.66 -0.13
CA LYS A 108 -9.08 -20.51 -0.53
C LYS A 108 -8.12 -21.12 0.50
N LEU A 109 -8.53 -21.20 1.77
CA LEU A 109 -7.72 -21.81 2.83
C LEU A 109 -7.63 -23.34 2.72
N ARG A 110 -8.62 -23.99 2.08
CA ARG A 110 -8.71 -25.45 1.92
C ARG A 110 -7.99 -25.98 0.68
N LYS A 111 -7.70 -25.14 -0.31
CA LYS A 111 -7.05 -25.57 -1.56
C LYS A 111 -5.52 -25.57 -1.42
N ARG A 112 -4.86 -26.63 -1.91
CA ARG A 112 -3.38 -26.75 -1.89
C ARG A 112 -2.66 -25.64 -2.68
N ASP A 113 -3.26 -25.15 -3.76
CA ASP A 113 -2.73 -24.06 -4.60
C ASP A 113 -3.30 -22.71 -4.18
N ARG A 114 -2.92 -22.22 -3.02
CA ARG A 114 -3.37 -20.95 -2.48
C ARG A 114 -2.71 -19.79 -3.22
N LYS A 115 -3.37 -19.19 -4.18
CA LYS A 115 -3.02 -17.85 -4.65
C LYS A 115 -3.58 -16.84 -3.64
N ILE A 116 -2.75 -16.41 -2.71
CA ILE A 116 -3.04 -15.29 -1.83
C ILE A 116 -2.62 -14.05 -2.61
N ASP A 117 -3.59 -13.21 -2.96
CA ASP A 117 -3.35 -12.00 -3.76
C ASP A 117 -3.03 -10.80 -2.89
N VAL A 118 -3.47 -10.84 -1.62
CA VAL A 118 -3.25 -9.79 -0.62
C VAL A 118 -2.59 -10.41 0.59
N HIS A 119 -1.46 -9.87 0.97
CA HIS A 119 -0.70 -10.28 2.13
C HIS A 119 -0.69 -9.15 3.16
N ASP A 120 -1.05 -9.45 4.38
CA ASP A 120 -0.73 -8.62 5.54
C ASP A 120 0.73 -8.87 5.93
N ILE A 121 1.41 -7.82 6.33
CA ILE A 121 2.77 -7.91 6.87
C ILE A 121 2.72 -7.42 8.30
N SER A 122 3.02 -8.33 9.22
CA SER A 122 3.14 -7.99 10.62
C SER A 122 4.41 -7.22 10.89
N THR A 123 4.28 -6.14 11.64
CA THR A 123 5.42 -5.34 12.08
C THR A 123 6.17 -6.10 13.17
N ASN A 124 7.26 -6.75 12.79
CA ASN A 124 8.13 -7.48 13.70
C ASN A 124 9.24 -6.59 14.30
N ARG A 125 10.03 -7.16 15.24
CA ARG A 125 11.11 -6.44 15.92
C ARG A 125 12.17 -5.90 14.95
N ASP A 126 12.54 -6.67 13.93
CA ASP A 126 13.60 -6.28 12.99
C ASP A 126 13.17 -5.11 12.12
N ILE A 127 11.90 -5.08 11.71
CA ILE A 127 11.30 -3.94 11.01
C ILE A 127 11.32 -2.70 11.90
N ILE A 128 10.92 -2.83 13.19
CA ILE A 128 10.91 -1.70 14.13
C ILE A 128 12.32 -1.14 14.35
N ILE A 129 13.31 -2.01 14.58
CA ILE A 129 14.70 -1.59 14.78
C ILE A 129 15.24 -0.89 13.54
N SER A 130 14.90 -1.35 12.35
CA SER A 130 15.39 -0.78 11.10
C SER A 130 14.86 0.65 10.82
N VAL A 131 13.81 1.08 11.53
CA VAL A 131 13.25 2.45 11.40
C VAL A 131 14.25 3.53 11.83
N ASP A 132 15.14 3.22 12.78
CA ASP A 132 16.10 4.19 13.33
C ASP A 132 16.95 4.82 12.23
N ARG A 133 17.48 4.02 11.32
CA ARG A 133 18.30 4.52 10.18
C ARG A 133 17.54 5.48 9.26
N PHE A 134 16.22 5.27 9.11
CA PHE A 134 15.37 6.15 8.31
C PHE A 134 15.12 7.47 9.03
N PHE A 135 14.91 7.46 10.35
CA PHE A 135 14.82 8.67 11.15
C PHE A 135 16.05 9.55 10.94
N GLU A 136 17.26 8.98 11.06
CA GLU A 136 18.50 9.73 10.89
C GLU A 136 18.55 10.45 9.53
N ILE A 137 18.25 9.73 8.45
CA ILE A 137 18.29 10.28 7.08
C ILE A 137 17.25 11.38 6.90
N PHE A 138 16.02 11.18 7.37
CA PHE A 138 14.95 12.15 7.23
C PHE A 138 15.22 13.41 8.06
N PHE A 139 15.70 13.28 9.30
CA PHE A 139 16.08 14.41 10.14
C PHE A 139 17.24 15.20 9.57
N LYS A 140 18.29 14.55 9.06
CA LYS A 140 19.43 15.23 8.40
C LYS A 140 18.98 16.07 7.20
N ASN A 141 17.90 15.67 6.53
CA ASN A 141 17.34 16.38 5.39
C ASN A 141 16.15 17.30 5.74
N ASN A 142 15.92 17.57 7.04
CA ASN A 142 14.81 18.39 7.53
C ASN A 142 13.43 17.96 7.02
N ILE A 143 13.22 16.66 6.86
CA ILE A 143 11.95 16.08 6.41
C ILE A 143 11.24 15.48 7.62
N ASN A 144 10.15 16.12 8.05
CA ASN A 144 9.31 15.61 9.13
C ASN A 144 8.29 14.62 8.58
N VAL A 145 8.36 13.36 9.02
CA VAL A 145 7.43 12.27 8.68
C VAL A 145 6.91 11.59 9.94
N GLN A 146 5.78 10.91 9.80
CA GLN A 146 5.25 10.12 10.90
C GLN A 146 5.98 8.77 10.98
N ILE A 147 5.99 8.18 12.17
CA ILE A 147 6.64 6.88 12.39
C ILE A 147 6.06 5.78 11.50
N VAL A 148 4.76 5.83 11.22
CA VAL A 148 4.10 4.85 10.34
C VAL A 148 4.63 4.92 8.91
N ASP A 149 4.93 6.12 8.41
CA ASP A 149 5.52 6.31 7.09
C ASP A 149 6.91 5.65 7.01
N LEU A 150 7.70 5.77 8.09
CA LEU A 150 9.01 5.13 8.17
C LEU A 150 8.92 3.61 8.30
N ILE A 151 7.88 3.10 9.00
CA ILE A 151 7.61 1.66 9.07
C ILE A 151 7.28 1.09 7.69
N ILE A 152 6.56 1.83 6.84
CA ILE A 152 6.29 1.41 5.45
C ILE A 152 7.61 1.23 4.67
N LEU A 153 8.56 2.17 4.83
CA LEU A 153 9.88 2.06 4.22
C LEU A 153 10.67 0.87 4.78
N ALA A 154 10.61 0.67 6.11
CA ALA A 154 11.26 -0.45 6.78
C ALA A 154 10.71 -1.80 6.30
N ILE A 155 9.39 -1.90 6.13
CA ILE A 155 8.74 -3.09 5.57
C ILE A 155 9.16 -3.31 4.11
N ALA A 156 9.20 -2.26 3.30
CA ALA A 156 9.63 -2.35 1.92
C ALA A 156 11.08 -2.86 1.83
N LYS A 157 11.96 -2.32 2.66
CA LYS A 157 13.34 -2.77 2.74
C LYS A 157 13.46 -4.20 3.24
N TYR A 158 12.65 -4.58 4.25
CA TYR A 158 12.60 -5.95 4.75
C TYR A 158 12.16 -6.97 3.67
N LEU A 159 11.19 -6.60 2.82
CA LEU A 159 10.79 -7.46 1.70
C LEU A 159 11.92 -7.66 0.70
N ILE A 160 12.69 -6.63 0.42
CA ILE A 160 13.84 -6.71 -0.50
C ILE A 160 14.95 -7.55 0.13
N ASP A 161 15.35 -7.24 1.35
CA ASP A 161 16.53 -7.84 1.98
C ASP A 161 16.30 -9.30 2.43
N PHE A 162 15.09 -9.62 2.90
CA PHE A 162 14.78 -10.93 3.47
C PHE A 162 14.13 -11.89 2.46
N TYR A 163 13.29 -11.37 1.56
CA TYR A 163 12.59 -12.18 0.56
C TYR A 163 13.24 -12.11 -0.82
N ASP A 164 14.37 -11.41 -0.94
CA ASP A 164 15.14 -11.27 -2.19
C ASP A 164 14.27 -10.71 -3.34
N PHE A 165 13.41 -9.73 -3.02
CA PHE A 165 12.62 -9.05 -4.04
C PHE A 165 13.48 -7.99 -4.73
N ASP A 166 13.38 -7.90 -6.05
CA ASP A 166 13.98 -6.78 -6.77
C ASP A 166 13.27 -5.47 -6.41
N ALA A 167 14.03 -4.44 -6.05
CA ALA A 167 13.49 -3.11 -5.73
C ALA A 167 12.68 -2.53 -6.92
N ASN A 168 13.05 -2.86 -8.17
CA ASN A 168 12.34 -2.44 -9.37
C ASN A 168 10.99 -3.17 -9.56
N GLU A 169 10.86 -4.37 -9.00
CA GLU A 169 9.60 -5.12 -9.00
C GLU A 169 8.67 -4.70 -7.85
N CYS A 170 9.15 -3.87 -6.94
CA CYS A 170 8.39 -3.36 -5.80
C CYS A 170 7.97 -1.91 -6.03
N SER A 171 6.79 -1.55 -5.53
CA SER A 171 6.30 -0.16 -5.53
C SER A 171 5.52 0.14 -4.26
N ILE A 172 5.82 1.29 -3.65
CA ILE A 172 5.04 1.83 -2.54
C ILE A 172 3.99 2.78 -3.14
N ILE A 173 2.72 2.56 -2.82
CA ILE A 173 1.62 3.43 -3.24
C ILE A 173 1.20 4.30 -2.08
N SER A 174 1.59 5.57 -2.10
CA SER A 174 1.31 6.54 -1.03
C SER A 174 0.93 7.91 -1.61
N LEU A 175 0.18 8.68 -0.83
CA LEU A 175 -0.14 10.08 -1.11
C LEU A 175 0.76 11.05 -0.34
N ASP A 176 1.67 10.56 0.50
CA ASP A 176 2.55 11.41 1.30
C ASP A 176 3.73 11.91 0.48
N GLU A 177 3.73 13.22 0.21
CA GLU A 177 4.79 13.90 -0.54
C GLU A 177 6.12 13.96 0.22
N ARG A 178 6.06 13.93 1.56
CA ARG A 178 7.26 13.98 2.41
C ARG A 178 7.96 12.64 2.35
N LEU A 179 7.18 11.55 2.37
CA LEU A 179 7.70 10.20 2.18
C LEU A 179 8.39 10.07 0.83
N GLU A 180 7.74 10.53 -0.24
CA GLU A 180 8.30 10.54 -1.61
C GLU A 180 9.59 11.37 -1.69
N LYS A 181 9.62 12.55 -1.06
CA LYS A 181 10.83 13.40 -1.00
C LYS A 181 11.96 12.73 -0.24
N GLY A 182 11.69 12.16 0.92
CA GLY A 182 12.69 11.52 1.78
C GLY A 182 13.27 10.25 1.15
N ALA A 183 12.45 9.48 0.46
CA ALA A 183 12.90 8.26 -0.21
C ALA A 183 14.01 8.49 -1.26
N LYS A 184 14.11 9.70 -1.83
CA LYS A 184 15.18 10.06 -2.78
C LYS A 184 16.58 10.04 -2.16
N TYR A 185 16.69 10.12 -0.85
CA TYR A 185 17.95 10.03 -0.11
C TYR A 185 18.29 8.62 0.34
N LEU A 186 17.41 7.66 0.04
CA LEU A 186 17.58 6.27 0.41
C LEU A 186 18.03 5.45 -0.80
N ARG A 187 18.92 4.49 -0.56
CA ARG A 187 19.32 3.49 -1.55
C ARG A 187 18.50 2.22 -1.37
N ASP A 188 18.27 1.50 -2.44
CA ASP A 188 17.62 0.19 -2.42
C ASP A 188 16.23 0.21 -1.78
N ILE A 189 15.47 1.28 -2.00
CA ILE A 189 14.07 1.43 -1.63
C ILE A 189 13.22 1.43 -2.90
N PRO A 190 12.06 0.74 -2.90
CA PRO A 190 11.15 0.75 -4.03
C PRO A 190 10.69 2.17 -4.37
N TYR A 191 10.38 2.38 -5.65
CA TYR A 191 9.82 3.65 -6.07
C TYR A 191 8.48 3.92 -5.38
N ILE A 192 8.28 5.19 -4.96
CA ILE A 192 7.03 5.64 -4.33
C ILE A 192 6.18 6.33 -5.40
N TYR A 193 5.01 5.72 -5.67
CA TYR A 193 4.04 6.26 -6.60
C TYR A 193 2.94 7.04 -5.87
N ASN A 194 2.78 8.29 -6.26
CA ASN A 194 1.68 9.12 -5.80
C ASN A 194 0.60 9.22 -6.90
N PRO A 195 -0.56 8.55 -6.73
CA PRO A 195 -1.63 8.52 -7.72
C PRO A 195 -2.14 9.90 -8.16
N THR A 196 -1.97 10.93 -7.34
CA THR A 196 -2.50 12.27 -7.62
C THR A 196 -1.55 13.14 -8.45
N ARG A 197 -0.28 12.77 -8.52
CA ARG A 197 0.77 13.55 -9.21
C ARG A 197 1.10 13.03 -10.59
N GLN A 198 1.00 11.75 -10.77
CA GLN A 198 1.33 11.13 -12.05
C GLN A 198 0.16 11.28 -13.00
N ARG A 199 0.34 12.15 -14.01
CA ARG A 199 -0.63 12.31 -15.10
C ARG A 199 -0.74 11.08 -16.00
N ASN A 200 0.25 10.22 -15.94
CA ASN A 200 0.23 8.98 -16.69
C ASN A 200 -0.67 7.97 -15.95
N THR A 201 -1.55 7.36 -16.69
CA THR A 201 -2.37 6.26 -16.17
C THR A 201 -1.45 5.19 -15.59
N ALA A 202 -1.89 4.48 -14.56
CA ALA A 202 -1.11 3.38 -13.98
C ALA A 202 -0.58 2.40 -15.06
N ALA A 203 -1.30 2.28 -16.19
CA ALA A 203 -0.87 1.49 -17.34
C ALA A 203 0.42 1.99 -18.00
N SER A 204 0.68 3.30 -18.08
CA SER A 204 1.87 3.85 -18.72
C SER A 204 3.13 3.85 -17.85
N VAL A 205 3.00 3.50 -16.57
CA VAL A 205 4.11 3.43 -15.61
C VAL A 205 4.73 2.02 -15.59
N PHE A 206 3.96 1.01 -15.98
CA PHE A 206 4.33 -0.41 -15.89
C PHE A 206 4.34 -1.12 -17.26
N MET A 207 4.33 -0.36 -18.35
CA MET A 207 4.65 -0.83 -19.70
C MET A 207 6.14 -0.64 -19.98
#